data_bd3b1f98a27c747774a74f65490cec81
#
_entry.id   bd3b1f98a27c747774a74f65490cec81
#
_cell.length_a   1.000
_cell.length_b   1.000
_cell.length_c   1.000
_cell.angle_alpha   90.00
_cell.angle_beta   90.00
_cell.angle_gamma   90.00
#
_symmetry.space_group_name_H-M   'P 1'
#
loop_
_entity.id
_entity.type
_entity.pdbx_description
1 polymer ?
#
loop_
_entity_poly.entity_id
_entity_poly.type
_entity_poly.pdbx_seq_one_letter_code
_entity_poly.pdbx_strand_id
1 'polypeptide(L)'
;MNKMKKVKTIYTCTSCGHQHPKWQGFCNSCGEMGTLKEYTSGTSSQQIRPQAKKGNLSAKRLIETSSSKSDRIITSISEFNRVMGGGIVKDSLSIITAVPGAGKSTLLLQVSQDTAEKGYKVLYASGEESESQIKNRAERILSSIHPNIWIHSDSSMNNVLGIIDEIDPDVVIIDSIQTFALDEYPSRPGSPTQTMECANAMLRVAKDPERPRVVMMVGQMTKDNELAGLRALEHLVDTVLVLDGEDGEELKQLSASKNRYGSTGEIGFFSMEEEGLRAIENPSEFFITQRNEIVSGSALTVIKEGTRPIIVEVESLVSPTFTPYPSRIGECMRKEQINTLTAILEQRAGLQMLTQNVVIKTTGGIRLKEQSSNLAVLMSIVSSYKGKGIPNDVVFIADIGLTGELKKVPTLEARVRELERMGYKKVFIARNGLRNPKQFSEIEIIACNTLNEVIDKVFNTSPF
;
A
#
# COMPACT_ATOMS: atom_id res chain seq x y z
N MET A 1 -63.60 22.89 3.49
CA MET A 1 -63.11 22.13 2.33
C MET A 1 -61.68 21.70 2.58
N ASN A 2 -61.47 20.44 3.03
CA ASN A 2 -60.15 19.86 3.30
C ASN A 2 -59.51 19.42 1.99
N LYS A 3 -58.39 20.04 1.57
CA LYS A 3 -57.59 19.59 0.46
C LYS A 3 -56.82 18.32 0.89
N MET A 4 -57.22 17.15 0.37
CA MET A 4 -56.42 15.92 0.47
C MET A 4 -55.04 16.14 -0.11
N LYS A 5 -54.00 15.96 0.71
CA LYS A 5 -52.60 15.97 0.26
C LYS A 5 -52.31 14.71 -0.57
N LYS A 6 -51.83 14.88 -1.81
CA LYS A 6 -51.42 13.80 -2.68
C LYS A 6 -50.20 13.06 -2.06
N VAL A 7 -50.36 11.77 -1.83
CA VAL A 7 -49.26 10.86 -1.47
C VAL A 7 -48.30 10.78 -2.66
N LYS A 8 -47.04 11.09 -2.44
CA LYS A 8 -45.99 10.91 -3.48
C LYS A 8 -45.46 9.48 -3.41
N THR A 9 -45.72 8.74 -4.45
CA THR A 9 -45.15 7.41 -4.67
C THR A 9 -43.72 7.58 -5.26
N ILE A 10 -42.74 6.91 -4.68
CA ILE A 10 -41.36 6.87 -5.15
C ILE A 10 -41.03 5.42 -5.47
N TYR A 11 -40.29 5.18 -6.55
CA TYR A 11 -39.85 3.85 -6.98
C TYR A 11 -38.34 3.73 -6.72
N THR A 12 -37.94 2.74 -5.93
CA THR A 12 -36.54 2.51 -5.59
C THR A 12 -36.03 1.26 -6.29
N CYS A 13 -34.85 1.36 -6.95
CA CYS A 13 -34.18 0.24 -7.57
C CYS A 13 -33.60 -0.70 -6.50
N THR A 14 -33.96 -2.00 -6.55
CA THR A 14 -33.47 -3.00 -5.59
C THR A 14 -32.02 -3.41 -5.84
N SER A 15 -31.43 -3.08 -7.00
CA SER A 15 -30.03 -3.38 -7.33
C SER A 15 -29.07 -2.28 -6.90
N CYS A 16 -29.41 -0.99 -7.15
CA CYS A 16 -28.47 0.11 -6.88
C CYS A 16 -29.00 1.17 -5.90
N GLY A 17 -30.24 1.02 -5.39
CA GLY A 17 -30.84 1.96 -4.43
C GLY A 17 -31.28 3.30 -5.03
N HIS A 18 -31.12 3.54 -6.34
CA HIS A 18 -31.51 4.80 -6.97
C HIS A 18 -33.02 5.02 -6.94
N GLN A 19 -33.46 6.24 -6.60
CA GLN A 19 -34.87 6.59 -6.48
C GLN A 19 -35.39 7.27 -7.75
N HIS A 20 -36.54 6.79 -8.25
CA HIS A 20 -37.22 7.31 -9.43
C HIS A 20 -38.59 7.89 -9.06
N PRO A 21 -38.96 9.06 -9.61
CA PRO A 21 -40.25 9.68 -9.33
C PRO A 21 -41.46 9.00 -10.03
N LYS A 22 -41.15 8.09 -10.99
CA LYS A 22 -42.13 7.31 -11.75
C LYS A 22 -41.62 5.90 -11.96
N TRP A 23 -42.52 4.93 -12.08
CA TRP A 23 -42.19 3.56 -12.46
C TRP A 23 -41.68 3.51 -13.90
N GLN A 24 -40.61 2.76 -14.12
CA GLN A 24 -40.01 2.48 -15.43
C GLN A 24 -39.63 1.00 -15.46
N GLY A 25 -39.58 0.41 -16.66
CA GLY A 25 -39.20 -1.01 -16.82
C GLY A 25 -37.76 -1.31 -16.48
N PHE A 26 -36.89 -0.31 -16.38
CA PHE A 26 -35.45 -0.44 -16.06
C PHE A 26 -34.96 0.74 -15.21
N CYS A 27 -33.87 0.55 -14.50
CA CYS A 27 -33.24 1.61 -13.72
C CYS A 27 -32.31 2.45 -14.59
N ASN A 28 -32.52 3.77 -14.67
CA ASN A 28 -31.67 4.67 -15.46
C ASN A 28 -30.24 4.82 -14.89
N SER A 29 -30.01 4.39 -13.66
CA SER A 29 -28.71 4.51 -13.00
C SER A 29 -27.83 3.26 -13.22
N CYS A 30 -28.40 2.05 -13.15
CA CYS A 30 -27.64 0.81 -13.31
C CYS A 30 -28.03 -0.03 -14.54
N GLY A 31 -29.06 0.39 -15.31
CA GLY A 31 -29.51 -0.29 -16.51
C GLY A 31 -30.31 -1.58 -16.29
N GLU A 32 -30.45 -2.08 -15.07
CA GLU A 32 -31.16 -3.34 -14.81
C GLU A 32 -32.67 -3.22 -14.96
N MET A 33 -33.26 -4.26 -15.60
CA MET A 33 -34.69 -4.36 -15.85
C MET A 33 -35.44 -5.00 -14.68
N GLY A 34 -36.68 -4.54 -14.40
CA GLY A 34 -37.58 -5.15 -13.41
C GLY A 34 -37.18 -4.96 -11.95
N THR A 35 -36.25 -4.06 -11.66
CA THR A 35 -35.68 -3.85 -10.32
C THR A 35 -36.36 -2.70 -9.54
N LEU A 36 -37.28 -1.98 -10.13
CA LEU A 36 -37.97 -0.86 -9.48
C LEU A 36 -39.19 -1.36 -8.66
N LYS A 37 -39.10 -1.18 -7.33
CA LYS A 37 -40.24 -1.44 -6.42
C LYS A 37 -40.83 -0.14 -5.91
N GLU A 38 -42.16 -0.16 -5.77
CA GLU A 38 -42.94 0.96 -5.28
C GLU A 38 -42.80 1.11 -3.75
N TYR A 39 -42.43 2.30 -3.30
CA TYR A 39 -42.46 2.68 -1.90
C TYR A 39 -43.41 3.86 -1.72
N THR A 40 -44.50 3.63 -1.04
CA THR A 40 -45.37 4.68 -0.57
C THR A 40 -44.76 5.29 0.68
N SER A 41 -44.27 6.52 0.57
CA SER A 41 -43.89 7.29 1.75
C SER A 41 -45.17 7.59 2.55
N GLY A 42 -45.40 6.79 3.60
CA GLY A 42 -46.46 7.08 4.58
C GLY A 42 -46.15 8.40 5.26
N THR A 43 -47.11 9.32 5.09
CA THR A 43 -47.39 10.50 5.91
C THR A 43 -46.36 10.87 6.97
N SER A 44 -45.64 11.89 6.69
CA SER A 44 -45.48 13.16 7.41
C SER A 44 -44.21 13.84 6.97
N SER A 45 -44.27 14.61 5.86
CA SER A 45 -43.33 15.70 5.71
C SER A 45 -43.80 16.87 6.62
N GLN A 46 -43.81 16.65 7.90
CA GLN A 46 -43.31 17.68 8.79
C GLN A 46 -41.83 17.76 8.49
N GLN A 47 -41.37 18.95 8.10
CA GLN A 47 -39.99 19.32 8.32
C GLN A 47 -39.70 19.10 9.82
N ILE A 48 -39.31 17.87 10.16
CA ILE A 48 -38.64 17.60 11.42
C ILE A 48 -37.32 18.32 11.24
N ARG A 49 -37.26 19.61 11.63
CA ARG A 49 -36.01 20.09 12.22
C ARG A 49 -35.71 19.04 13.25
N PRO A 50 -34.56 18.36 13.18
CA PRO A 50 -34.17 17.43 14.22
C PRO A 50 -34.22 18.24 15.52
N GLN A 51 -35.28 18.01 16.31
CA GLN A 51 -35.24 18.50 17.67
C GLN A 51 -34.14 17.74 18.31
N ALA A 52 -33.00 18.43 18.55
CA ALA A 52 -31.95 17.91 19.36
C ALA A 52 -32.63 17.37 20.63
N LYS A 53 -32.56 16.04 20.84
CA LYS A 53 -32.93 15.47 22.11
C LYS A 53 -32.23 16.32 23.15
N LYS A 54 -32.95 16.90 24.12
CA LYS A 54 -32.39 17.61 25.26
C LYS A 54 -31.68 16.60 26.16
N GLY A 55 -30.54 16.11 25.69
CA GLY A 55 -29.54 15.40 26.42
C GLY A 55 -28.27 16.22 26.24
N ASN A 56 -27.55 16.47 27.28
CA ASN A 56 -26.36 17.28 27.41
C ASN A 56 -25.58 17.53 26.11
N LEU A 57 -25.98 18.56 25.35
CA LEU A 57 -25.20 19.09 24.25
C LEU A 57 -24.04 19.88 24.87
N SER A 58 -22.96 19.20 25.25
CA SER A 58 -21.78 19.84 25.79
C SER A 58 -20.74 20.00 24.67
N ALA A 59 -20.71 21.16 24.03
CA ALA A 59 -19.53 21.57 23.28
C ALA A 59 -18.40 21.80 24.30
N LYS A 60 -17.27 21.10 24.14
CA LYS A 60 -16.05 21.33 24.93
C LYS A 60 -15.12 22.27 24.15
N ARG A 61 -14.40 23.13 24.86
CA ARG A 61 -13.33 23.92 24.24
C ARG A 61 -12.19 22.97 23.81
N LEU A 62 -11.59 23.23 22.66
CA LEU A 62 -10.50 22.40 22.14
C LEU A 62 -9.33 22.29 23.14
N ILE A 63 -9.01 23.38 23.85
CA ILE A 63 -7.95 23.41 24.87
C ILE A 63 -8.27 22.55 26.11
N GLU A 64 -9.54 22.28 26.36
CA GLU A 64 -10.01 21.46 27.49
C GLU A 64 -10.09 19.98 27.13
N THR A 65 -9.88 19.66 25.85
CA THR A 65 -9.93 18.29 25.34
C THR A 65 -8.54 17.65 25.53
N SER A 66 -8.46 16.62 26.38
CA SER A 66 -7.24 15.84 26.51
C SER A 66 -6.99 15.04 25.23
N SER A 67 -5.87 15.26 24.56
CA SER A 67 -5.37 14.38 23.51
C SER A 67 -4.23 13.56 24.10
N SER A 68 -4.45 12.28 24.39
CA SER A 68 -3.33 11.40 24.73
C SER A 68 -2.72 10.89 23.43
N LYS A 69 -1.46 11.26 23.16
CA LYS A 69 -0.65 10.64 22.11
C LYS A 69 -0.38 9.15 22.37
N SER A 70 -0.79 8.64 23.53
CA SER A 70 -0.48 7.31 24.05
C SER A 70 -1.52 6.22 23.74
N ASP A 71 -2.66 6.57 23.14
CA ASP A 71 -3.74 5.58 22.91
C ASP A 71 -3.64 4.84 21.59
N ARG A 72 -2.44 4.29 21.33
CA ARG A 72 -2.23 3.40 20.18
C ARG A 72 -1.97 1.99 20.65
N ILE A 73 -2.55 1.03 19.95
CA ILE A 73 -2.16 -0.39 20.06
C ILE A 73 -0.96 -0.59 19.13
N ILE A 74 0.21 -0.81 19.74
CA ILE A 74 1.44 -1.06 18.99
C ILE A 74 1.56 -2.58 18.82
N THR A 75 1.50 -3.08 17.61
CA THR A 75 1.64 -4.51 17.32
C THR A 75 3.12 -4.92 17.33
N SER A 76 3.41 -6.21 17.35
CA SER A 76 4.77 -6.74 17.14
C SER A 76 5.22 -6.62 15.67
N ILE A 77 4.27 -6.36 14.75
CA ILE A 77 4.51 -6.25 13.31
C ILE A 77 5.01 -4.83 13.00
N SER A 78 6.32 -4.63 13.01
CA SER A 78 6.97 -3.32 12.88
C SER A 78 6.57 -2.57 11.61
N GLU A 79 6.50 -3.24 10.46
CA GLU A 79 6.15 -2.65 9.17
C GLU A 79 4.67 -2.27 9.08
N PHE A 80 3.77 -3.00 9.76
CA PHE A 80 2.38 -2.62 9.91
C PHE A 80 2.23 -1.34 10.76
N ASN A 81 2.91 -1.29 11.92
CA ASN A 81 2.90 -0.10 12.77
C ASN A 81 3.43 1.14 12.04
N ARG A 82 4.47 0.97 11.21
CA ARG A 82 5.03 2.04 10.39
C ARG A 82 3.96 2.67 9.50
N VAL A 83 3.25 1.86 8.72
CA VAL A 83 2.22 2.32 7.79
C VAL A 83 1.04 2.94 8.53
N MET A 84 0.69 2.39 9.69
CA MET A 84 -0.35 2.95 10.57
C MET A 84 0.05 4.27 11.24
N GLY A 85 1.30 4.72 11.07
CA GLY A 85 1.82 5.95 11.68
C GLY A 85 2.19 5.81 13.15
N GLY A 86 2.67 4.62 13.55
CA GLY A 86 3.13 4.26 14.88
C GLY A 86 2.18 3.38 15.68
N GLY A 87 1.26 2.67 15.02
CA GLY A 87 0.31 1.73 15.62
C GLY A 87 -1.15 2.09 15.39
N ILE A 88 -2.06 1.21 15.79
CA ILE A 88 -3.51 1.35 15.61
C ILE A 88 -4.06 2.35 16.63
N VAL A 89 -4.76 3.38 16.15
CA VAL A 89 -5.42 4.35 17.04
C VAL A 89 -6.73 3.74 17.53
N LYS A 90 -6.97 3.80 18.85
CA LYS A 90 -8.28 3.48 19.43
C LYS A 90 -9.29 4.49 18.86
N ASP A 91 -10.55 4.15 18.76
CA ASP A 91 -11.57 4.96 18.11
C ASP A 91 -11.38 5.17 16.59
N SER A 92 -10.71 4.24 15.90
CA SER A 92 -10.45 4.34 14.47
C SER A 92 -11.26 3.36 13.62
N LEU A 93 -11.65 3.83 12.43
CA LEU A 93 -12.21 3.01 11.36
C LEU A 93 -11.22 2.95 10.21
N SER A 94 -10.70 1.77 9.91
CA SER A 94 -9.74 1.53 8.84
C SER A 94 -10.29 0.54 7.82
N ILE A 95 -9.87 0.66 6.57
CA ILE A 95 -10.13 -0.34 5.54
C ILE A 95 -8.81 -0.80 4.91
N ILE A 96 -8.66 -2.12 4.74
CA ILE A 96 -7.56 -2.72 3.99
C ILE A 96 -8.10 -3.27 2.67
N THR A 97 -7.46 -2.87 1.58
CA THR A 97 -7.81 -3.28 0.22
C THR A 97 -6.63 -3.96 -0.46
N ALA A 98 -6.90 -4.93 -1.30
CA ALA A 98 -5.89 -5.60 -2.14
C ALA A 98 -6.58 -6.43 -3.21
N VAL A 99 -5.81 -6.87 -4.21
CA VAL A 99 -6.25 -7.93 -5.12
C VAL A 99 -6.52 -9.24 -4.36
N PRO A 100 -7.38 -10.13 -4.85
CA PRO A 100 -7.56 -11.46 -4.26
C PRO A 100 -6.20 -12.19 -4.13
N GLY A 101 -6.01 -12.95 -3.05
CA GLY A 101 -4.76 -13.71 -2.83
C GLY A 101 -3.59 -12.91 -2.23
N ALA A 102 -3.65 -11.59 -2.13
CA ALA A 102 -2.55 -10.76 -1.63
C ALA A 102 -2.22 -10.94 -0.14
N GLY A 103 -3.07 -11.62 0.66
CA GLY A 103 -2.78 -11.89 2.08
C GLY A 103 -3.50 -10.99 3.09
N LYS A 104 -4.57 -10.26 2.70
CA LYS A 104 -5.35 -9.39 3.61
C LYS A 104 -5.79 -10.10 4.90
N SER A 105 -6.53 -11.21 4.74
CA SER A 105 -7.07 -11.97 5.87
C SER A 105 -5.95 -12.60 6.71
N THR A 106 -4.82 -12.98 6.09
CA THR A 106 -3.61 -13.45 6.78
C THR A 106 -3.04 -12.37 7.69
N LEU A 107 -2.81 -11.16 7.15
CA LEU A 107 -2.31 -10.03 7.93
C LEU A 107 -3.25 -9.68 9.09
N LEU A 108 -4.56 -9.67 8.86
CA LEU A 108 -5.53 -9.33 9.90
C LEU A 108 -5.64 -10.39 10.98
N LEU A 109 -5.46 -11.67 10.67
CA LEU A 109 -5.37 -12.73 11.68
C LEU A 109 -4.10 -12.58 12.54
N GLN A 110 -2.95 -12.24 11.94
CA GLN A 110 -1.72 -11.97 12.68
C GLN A 110 -1.86 -10.72 13.57
N VAL A 111 -2.49 -9.65 13.07
CA VAL A 111 -2.82 -8.45 13.87
C VAL A 111 -3.79 -8.79 15.00
N SER A 112 -4.77 -9.67 14.74
CA SER A 112 -5.72 -10.15 15.78
C SER A 112 -5.01 -10.87 16.90
N GLN A 113 -4.10 -11.79 16.58
CA GLN A 113 -3.31 -12.53 17.54
C GLN A 113 -2.47 -11.58 18.41
N ASP A 114 -1.72 -10.70 17.77
CA ASP A 114 -0.84 -9.78 18.46
C ASP A 114 -1.59 -8.79 19.38
N THR A 115 -2.76 -8.32 18.94
CA THR A 115 -3.60 -7.46 19.77
C THR A 115 -4.23 -8.23 20.94
N ALA A 116 -4.63 -9.48 20.73
CA ALA A 116 -5.18 -10.34 21.78
C ALA A 116 -4.13 -10.68 22.85
N GLU A 117 -2.87 -10.94 22.45
CA GLU A 117 -1.75 -11.16 23.36
C GLU A 117 -1.47 -9.95 24.27
N LYS A 118 -1.82 -8.75 23.81
CA LYS A 118 -1.75 -7.51 24.62
C LYS A 118 -2.96 -7.29 25.54
N GLY A 119 -3.84 -8.28 25.61
CA GLY A 119 -5.00 -8.30 26.50
C GLY A 119 -6.27 -7.70 25.92
N TYR A 120 -6.28 -7.30 24.64
CA TYR A 120 -7.49 -6.80 23.97
C TYR A 120 -8.38 -7.94 23.52
N LYS A 121 -9.70 -7.72 23.57
CA LYS A 121 -10.69 -8.62 23.00
C LYS A 121 -10.87 -8.34 21.51
N VAL A 122 -10.77 -9.35 20.67
CA VAL A 122 -10.89 -9.25 19.22
C VAL A 122 -12.10 -10.04 18.72
N LEU A 123 -12.99 -9.41 17.97
CA LEU A 123 -14.05 -10.08 17.22
C LEU A 123 -13.66 -10.07 15.72
N TYR A 124 -13.53 -11.27 15.13
CA TYR A 124 -13.33 -11.46 13.70
C TYR A 124 -14.64 -11.96 13.08
N ALA A 125 -15.35 -11.08 12.35
CA ALA A 125 -16.58 -11.41 11.66
C ALA A 125 -16.29 -11.60 10.16
N SER A 126 -16.66 -12.77 9.62
CA SER A 126 -16.50 -13.12 8.21
C SER A 126 -17.84 -13.39 7.55
N GLY A 127 -18.09 -12.76 6.42
CA GLY A 127 -19.24 -13.06 5.57
C GLY A 127 -18.91 -13.98 4.39
N GLU A 128 -17.66 -14.47 4.27
CA GLU A 128 -17.20 -15.28 3.14
C GLU A 128 -16.77 -16.67 3.56
N GLU A 129 -16.10 -16.79 4.69
CA GLU A 129 -15.48 -18.04 5.14
C GLU A 129 -16.17 -18.57 6.39
N SER A 130 -16.26 -19.90 6.48
CA SER A 130 -16.76 -20.58 7.69
C SER A 130 -15.74 -20.49 8.82
N GLU A 131 -16.21 -20.64 10.05
CA GLU A 131 -15.37 -20.65 11.25
C GLU A 131 -14.23 -21.69 11.16
N SER A 132 -14.54 -22.88 10.59
CA SER A 132 -13.54 -23.95 10.40
C SER A 132 -12.44 -23.56 9.39
N GLN A 133 -12.79 -22.83 8.30
CA GLN A 133 -11.81 -22.37 7.34
C GLN A 133 -10.88 -21.30 7.94
N ILE A 134 -11.45 -20.37 8.69
CA ILE A 134 -10.67 -19.33 9.40
C ILE A 134 -9.77 -19.99 10.44
N LYS A 135 -10.28 -20.95 11.21
CA LYS A 135 -9.50 -21.68 12.21
C LYS A 135 -8.34 -22.45 11.58
N ASN A 136 -8.58 -23.20 10.51
CA ASN A 136 -7.52 -23.92 9.79
C ASN A 136 -6.43 -22.98 9.27
N ARG A 137 -6.81 -21.79 8.76
CA ARG A 137 -5.85 -20.76 8.37
C ARG A 137 -5.07 -20.24 9.59
N ALA A 138 -5.74 -19.92 10.68
CA ALA A 138 -5.11 -19.45 11.90
C ALA A 138 -4.10 -20.48 12.46
N GLU A 139 -4.45 -21.77 12.50
CA GLU A 139 -3.56 -22.85 12.96
C GLU A 139 -2.31 -23.02 12.07
N ARG A 140 -2.38 -22.65 10.79
CA ARG A 140 -1.24 -22.69 9.89
C ARG A 140 -0.28 -21.53 10.10
N ILE A 141 -0.81 -20.31 10.37
CA ILE A 141 -0.02 -19.07 10.37
C ILE A 141 0.32 -18.56 11.78
N LEU A 142 -0.32 -19.10 12.82
CA LEU A 142 -0.10 -18.69 14.20
C LEU A 142 0.46 -19.87 15.00
N SER A 143 1.47 -19.62 15.83
CA SER A 143 2.04 -20.65 16.72
C SER A 143 1.04 -21.14 17.76
N SER A 144 0.11 -20.29 18.15
CA SER A 144 -1.01 -20.59 19.07
C SER A 144 -2.14 -19.58 18.83
N ILE A 145 -3.38 -19.96 19.10
CA ILE A 145 -4.54 -19.06 19.00
C ILE A 145 -4.88 -18.55 20.40
N HIS A 146 -4.85 -17.23 20.57
CA HIS A 146 -5.14 -16.60 21.85
C HIS A 146 -6.64 -16.70 22.21
N PRO A 147 -7.02 -16.97 23.48
CA PRO A 147 -8.43 -17.13 23.87
C PRO A 147 -9.27 -15.84 23.74
N ASN A 148 -8.66 -14.67 23.64
CA ASN A 148 -9.36 -13.40 23.44
C ASN A 148 -9.70 -13.12 21.96
N ILE A 149 -9.71 -14.12 21.10
CA ILE A 149 -10.16 -14.01 19.70
C ILE A 149 -11.47 -14.77 19.53
N TRP A 150 -12.53 -14.07 19.19
CA TRP A 150 -13.83 -14.62 18.84
C TRP A 150 -14.03 -14.58 17.33
N ILE A 151 -14.68 -15.60 16.80
CA ILE A 151 -15.01 -15.71 15.38
C ILE A 151 -16.51 -15.77 15.23
N HIS A 152 -17.04 -15.08 14.22
CA HIS A 152 -18.43 -15.18 13.80
C HIS A 152 -18.52 -15.25 12.27
N SER A 153 -19.22 -16.27 11.75
CA SER A 153 -19.38 -16.52 10.32
C SER A 153 -20.84 -16.38 9.92
N ASP A 154 -21.24 -15.16 9.60
CA ASP A 154 -22.57 -14.80 9.11
C ASP A 154 -22.48 -13.51 8.31
N SER A 155 -23.35 -13.34 7.33
CA SER A 155 -23.44 -12.12 6.49
C SER A 155 -24.41 -11.06 7.04
N SER A 156 -25.06 -11.31 8.16
CA SER A 156 -25.97 -10.34 8.81
C SER A 156 -25.18 -9.35 9.68
N MET A 157 -25.17 -8.10 9.29
CA MET A 157 -24.57 -7.03 10.09
C MET A 157 -25.36 -6.80 11.40
N ASN A 158 -26.66 -7.08 11.42
CA ASN A 158 -27.48 -6.98 12.64
C ASN A 158 -27.00 -7.98 13.68
N ASN A 159 -26.66 -9.22 13.27
CA ASN A 159 -26.10 -10.23 14.17
C ASN A 159 -24.71 -9.83 14.71
N VAL A 160 -23.85 -9.27 13.83
CA VAL A 160 -22.55 -8.75 14.26
C VAL A 160 -22.69 -7.65 15.31
N LEU A 161 -23.63 -6.71 15.13
CA LEU A 161 -23.91 -5.67 16.13
C LEU A 161 -24.36 -6.26 17.46
N GLY A 162 -25.25 -7.26 17.44
CA GLY A 162 -25.67 -7.95 18.65
C GLY A 162 -24.52 -8.65 19.39
N ILE A 163 -23.62 -9.29 18.66
CA ILE A 163 -22.44 -9.94 19.23
C ILE A 163 -21.45 -8.91 19.79
N ILE A 164 -21.30 -7.75 19.15
CA ILE A 164 -20.49 -6.64 19.69
C ILE A 164 -21.00 -6.21 21.06
N ASP A 165 -22.33 -6.11 21.22
CA ASP A 165 -22.93 -5.76 22.51
C ASP A 165 -22.77 -6.85 23.57
N GLU A 166 -22.77 -8.13 23.18
CA GLU A 166 -22.59 -9.28 24.09
C GLU A 166 -21.15 -9.47 24.55
N ILE A 167 -20.17 -9.47 23.61
CA ILE A 167 -18.75 -9.76 23.88
C ILE A 167 -18.03 -8.51 24.42
N ASP A 168 -18.46 -7.33 24.00
CA ASP A 168 -17.79 -6.05 24.21
C ASP A 168 -16.30 -6.09 23.76
N PRO A 169 -16.03 -6.28 22.44
CA PRO A 169 -14.67 -6.35 21.93
C PRO A 169 -14.02 -4.96 21.85
N ASP A 170 -12.69 -4.91 21.97
CA ASP A 170 -11.87 -3.71 21.75
C ASP A 170 -11.56 -3.49 20.28
N VAL A 171 -11.41 -4.60 19.54
CA VAL A 171 -11.08 -4.64 18.11
C VAL A 171 -12.12 -5.47 17.37
N VAL A 172 -12.69 -4.93 16.31
CA VAL A 172 -13.63 -5.59 15.41
C VAL A 172 -13.06 -5.65 14.01
N ILE A 173 -13.02 -6.85 13.43
CA ILE A 173 -12.58 -7.09 12.04
C ILE A 173 -13.78 -7.55 11.23
N ILE A 174 -14.01 -6.95 10.07
CA ILE A 174 -15.10 -7.27 9.14
C ILE A 174 -14.50 -7.74 7.81
N ASP A 175 -14.61 -9.02 7.51
CA ASP A 175 -14.00 -9.66 6.33
C ASP A 175 -15.06 -10.40 5.47
N SER A 176 -15.52 -9.82 4.34
CA SER A 176 -15.30 -8.49 3.79
C SER A 176 -16.56 -7.63 3.92
N ILE A 177 -16.41 -6.30 3.96
CA ILE A 177 -17.55 -5.39 4.15
C ILE A 177 -18.62 -5.53 3.04
N GLN A 178 -18.26 -6.00 1.85
CA GLN A 178 -19.17 -6.19 0.73
C GLN A 178 -20.12 -7.39 0.92
N THR A 179 -19.80 -8.34 1.77
CA THR A 179 -20.62 -9.55 1.98
C THR A 179 -21.72 -9.36 3.01
N PHE A 180 -21.60 -8.30 3.83
CA PHE A 180 -22.56 -8.02 4.88
C PHE A 180 -23.77 -7.22 4.40
N ALA A 181 -24.90 -7.43 5.09
CA ALA A 181 -26.14 -6.72 4.85
C ALA A 181 -26.84 -6.35 6.17
N LEU A 182 -27.54 -5.22 6.14
CA LEU A 182 -28.48 -4.78 7.16
C LEU A 182 -29.90 -5.05 6.66
N ASP A 183 -30.73 -5.68 7.50
CA ASP A 183 -32.10 -6.09 7.14
C ASP A 183 -33.01 -4.91 6.83
N GLU A 184 -32.70 -3.73 7.37
CA GLU A 184 -33.48 -2.50 7.16
C GLU A 184 -33.39 -1.95 5.73
N TYR A 185 -32.40 -2.40 4.95
CA TYR A 185 -32.19 -1.94 3.58
C TYR A 185 -32.50 -3.05 2.57
N PRO A 186 -33.43 -2.83 1.63
CA PRO A 186 -33.92 -3.89 0.73
C PRO A 186 -32.97 -4.23 -0.41
N SER A 187 -31.80 -3.59 -0.49
CA SER A 187 -30.79 -3.86 -1.52
C SER A 187 -30.00 -5.13 -1.19
N ARG A 188 -29.44 -5.77 -2.22
CA ARG A 188 -28.63 -7.01 -2.06
C ARG A 188 -27.29 -6.74 -1.36
N PRO A 189 -26.74 -7.73 -0.62
CA PRO A 189 -25.33 -7.68 -0.17
C PRO A 189 -24.40 -7.31 -1.34
N GLY A 190 -23.33 -6.56 -1.09
CA GLY A 190 -22.40 -6.09 -2.11
C GLY A 190 -22.87 -4.90 -2.94
N SER A 191 -24.15 -4.49 -2.84
CA SER A 191 -24.59 -3.24 -3.47
C SER A 191 -23.94 -2.03 -2.80
N PRO A 192 -23.72 -0.92 -3.52
CA PRO A 192 -23.14 0.30 -2.93
C PRO A 192 -23.91 0.81 -1.71
N THR A 193 -25.25 0.67 -1.71
CA THR A 193 -26.10 1.07 -0.58
C THR A 193 -25.82 0.20 0.65
N GLN A 194 -25.86 -1.13 0.53
CA GLN A 194 -25.61 -2.03 1.66
C GLN A 194 -24.18 -1.85 2.21
N THR A 195 -23.19 -1.82 1.32
CA THR A 195 -21.80 -1.63 1.73
C THR A 195 -21.60 -0.31 2.49
N MET A 196 -22.24 0.77 2.03
CA MET A 196 -22.16 2.07 2.70
C MET A 196 -22.85 2.07 4.06
N GLU A 197 -24.05 1.46 4.16
CA GLU A 197 -24.82 1.46 5.41
C GLU A 197 -24.20 0.52 6.46
N CYS A 198 -23.65 -0.64 6.05
CA CYS A 198 -22.83 -1.48 6.92
C CYS A 198 -21.59 -0.73 7.44
N ALA A 199 -20.89 0.00 6.56
CA ALA A 199 -19.74 0.81 6.98
C ALA A 199 -20.12 1.97 7.90
N ASN A 200 -21.28 2.61 7.68
CA ASN A 200 -21.83 3.62 8.60
C ASN A 200 -22.18 3.03 9.97
N ALA A 201 -22.68 1.80 10.03
CA ALA A 201 -22.89 1.09 11.30
C ALA A 201 -21.57 0.87 12.03
N MET A 202 -20.55 0.41 11.32
CA MET A 202 -19.21 0.22 11.88
C MET A 202 -18.53 1.53 12.29
N LEU A 203 -18.80 2.64 11.59
CA LEU A 203 -18.34 3.97 12.02
C LEU A 203 -18.95 4.35 13.37
N ARG A 204 -20.24 4.09 13.59
CA ARG A 204 -20.89 4.34 14.89
C ARG A 204 -20.29 3.48 16.00
N VAL A 205 -19.99 2.22 15.72
CA VAL A 205 -19.27 1.32 16.66
C VAL A 205 -17.88 1.84 16.99
N ALA A 206 -17.12 2.30 15.98
CA ALA A 206 -15.76 2.82 16.19
C ALA A 206 -15.76 4.13 16.99
N LYS A 207 -16.72 5.02 16.70
CA LYS A 207 -16.76 6.39 17.26
C LYS A 207 -17.77 6.54 18.42
N ASP A 208 -18.16 5.45 19.06
CA ASP A 208 -19.02 5.51 20.23
C ASP A 208 -18.30 6.30 21.36
N PRO A 209 -18.87 7.41 21.83
CA PRO A 209 -18.20 8.24 22.84
C PRO A 209 -18.08 7.57 24.22
N GLU A 210 -18.92 6.58 24.51
CA GLU A 210 -18.90 5.84 25.79
C GLU A 210 -17.96 4.61 25.71
N ARG A 211 -17.89 3.98 24.52
CA ARG A 211 -17.08 2.78 24.31
C ARG A 211 -16.42 2.82 22.90
N PRO A 212 -15.40 3.66 22.70
CA PRO A 212 -14.69 3.72 21.41
C PRO A 212 -13.95 2.41 21.13
N ARG A 213 -14.00 1.94 19.88
CA ARG A 213 -13.39 0.68 19.44
C ARG A 213 -12.52 0.87 18.21
N VAL A 214 -11.60 -0.04 17.99
CA VAL A 214 -10.91 -0.18 16.70
C VAL A 214 -11.79 -1.00 15.78
N VAL A 215 -12.06 -0.49 14.57
CA VAL A 215 -12.72 -1.26 13.53
C VAL A 215 -11.83 -1.32 12.29
N MET A 216 -11.58 -2.53 11.81
CA MET A 216 -10.83 -2.79 10.58
C MET A 216 -11.70 -3.58 9.60
N MET A 217 -11.96 -3.00 8.43
CA MET A 217 -12.74 -3.62 7.38
C MET A 217 -11.84 -4.13 6.26
N VAL A 218 -12.19 -5.25 5.66
CA VAL A 218 -11.60 -5.74 4.40
C VAL A 218 -12.46 -5.28 3.24
N GLY A 219 -11.81 -4.69 2.23
CA GLY A 219 -12.41 -4.36 0.95
C GLY A 219 -11.77 -5.14 -0.19
N GLN A 220 -12.56 -5.62 -1.14
CA GLN A 220 -12.05 -6.27 -2.34
C GLN A 220 -11.88 -5.26 -3.47
N MET A 221 -10.75 -5.33 -4.17
CA MET A 221 -10.50 -4.57 -5.39
C MET A 221 -10.82 -5.46 -6.61
N THR A 222 -11.42 -4.88 -7.65
CA THR A 222 -11.53 -5.54 -8.96
C THR A 222 -10.19 -5.49 -9.70
N LYS A 223 -9.97 -6.40 -10.68
CA LYS A 223 -8.72 -6.47 -11.46
C LYS A 223 -8.35 -5.17 -12.21
N ASP A 224 -9.33 -4.32 -12.47
CA ASP A 224 -9.13 -3.03 -13.16
C ASP A 224 -8.80 -1.87 -12.20
N ASN A 225 -8.44 -2.15 -10.94
CA ASN A 225 -8.20 -1.13 -9.90
C ASN A 225 -9.37 -0.15 -9.71
N GLU A 226 -10.53 -0.44 -10.28
CA GLU A 226 -11.73 0.36 -10.07
C GLU A 226 -12.44 -0.13 -8.82
N LEU A 227 -12.34 0.67 -7.81
CA LEU A 227 -13.07 0.65 -6.55
C LEU A 227 -14.55 1.01 -6.79
N ALA A 228 -15.29 0.18 -7.54
CA ALA A 228 -16.73 0.38 -7.67
C ALA A 228 -17.37 0.31 -6.27
N GLY A 229 -17.78 1.45 -5.73
CA GLY A 229 -18.35 1.59 -4.40
C GLY A 229 -17.34 1.89 -3.27
N LEU A 230 -16.07 1.52 -3.36
CA LEU A 230 -15.07 1.77 -2.31
C LEU A 230 -14.58 3.23 -2.25
N ARG A 231 -14.63 3.99 -3.35
CA ARG A 231 -14.32 5.44 -3.32
C ARG A 231 -15.22 6.22 -2.35
N ALA A 232 -16.47 5.80 -2.21
CA ALA A 232 -17.36 6.40 -1.23
C ALA A 232 -16.95 6.08 0.21
N LEU A 233 -16.42 4.87 0.46
CA LEU A 233 -15.91 4.45 1.77
C LEU A 233 -14.62 5.19 2.17
N GLU A 234 -13.79 5.61 1.21
CA GLU A 234 -12.58 6.38 1.51
C GLU A 234 -12.86 7.68 2.28
N HIS A 235 -14.02 8.30 2.02
CA HIS A 235 -14.42 9.50 2.77
C HIS A 235 -14.85 9.18 4.19
N LEU A 236 -15.41 8.01 4.42
CA LEU A 236 -15.94 7.57 5.70
C LEU A 236 -14.85 7.13 6.68
N VAL A 237 -13.85 6.40 6.19
CA VAL A 237 -12.80 5.80 7.02
C VAL A 237 -11.69 6.79 7.37
N ASP A 238 -10.98 6.51 8.46
CA ASP A 238 -9.82 7.30 8.91
C ASP A 238 -8.54 6.90 8.17
N THR A 239 -8.40 5.60 7.87
CA THR A 239 -7.21 5.04 7.20
C THR A 239 -7.64 4.08 6.08
N VAL A 240 -7.01 4.22 4.91
CA VAL A 240 -7.14 3.30 3.79
C VAL A 240 -5.78 2.66 3.56
N LEU A 241 -5.68 1.37 3.80
CA LEU A 241 -4.51 0.56 3.57
C LEU A 241 -4.64 -0.18 2.23
N VAL A 242 -3.55 -0.23 1.49
CA VAL A 242 -3.45 -0.98 0.23
C VAL A 242 -2.32 -1.98 0.39
N LEU A 243 -2.66 -3.27 0.30
CA LEU A 243 -1.69 -4.35 0.26
C LEU A 243 -1.49 -4.74 -1.21
N ASP A 244 -0.32 -4.41 -1.76
CA ASP A 244 0.06 -4.62 -3.14
C ASP A 244 1.05 -5.80 -3.25
N GLY A 245 1.08 -6.45 -4.40
CA GLY A 245 1.94 -7.59 -4.73
C GLY A 245 1.21 -8.56 -5.65
N GLU A 246 1.84 -8.91 -6.78
CA GLU A 246 1.24 -9.81 -7.76
C GLU A 246 1.07 -11.22 -7.17
N ASP A 247 0.13 -11.99 -7.77
CA ASP A 247 -0.11 -13.38 -7.37
C ASP A 247 1.14 -14.21 -7.66
N GLY A 248 1.66 -14.91 -6.64
CA GLY A 248 2.89 -15.69 -6.74
C GLY A 248 4.18 -14.90 -6.45
N GLU A 249 4.13 -13.58 -6.27
CA GLU A 249 5.27 -12.82 -5.78
C GLU A 249 5.40 -12.98 -4.26
N GLU A 250 6.61 -13.27 -3.81
CA GLU A 250 6.93 -13.37 -2.37
C GLU A 250 6.82 -12.01 -1.68
N LEU A 251 7.28 -10.94 -2.35
CA LEU A 251 7.27 -9.59 -1.81
C LEU A 251 5.87 -8.97 -1.84
N LYS A 252 5.40 -8.52 -0.67
CA LYS A 252 4.18 -7.74 -0.52
C LYS A 252 4.50 -6.37 0.06
N GLN A 253 3.81 -5.33 -0.44
CA GLN A 253 3.97 -3.96 0.00
C GLN A 253 2.68 -3.46 0.61
N LEU A 254 2.72 -3.02 1.86
CA LEU A 254 1.61 -2.35 2.52
C LEU A 254 1.83 -0.84 2.48
N SER A 255 0.87 -0.09 2.02
CA SER A 255 0.90 1.37 1.98
C SER A 255 -0.41 1.97 2.48
N ALA A 256 -0.41 3.25 2.85
CA ALA A 256 -1.61 3.98 3.18
C ALA A 256 -1.92 5.01 2.10
N SER A 257 -3.03 4.87 1.36
CA SER A 257 -3.51 5.89 0.44
C SER A 257 -4.19 7.05 1.17
N LYS A 258 -4.71 6.78 2.38
CA LYS A 258 -5.25 7.76 3.33
C LYS A 258 -4.84 7.39 4.74
N ASN A 259 -4.40 8.37 5.53
CA ASN A 259 -4.13 8.17 6.95
C ASN A 259 -4.32 9.50 7.72
N ARG A 260 -5.36 9.59 8.56
CA ARG A 260 -5.61 10.78 9.39
C ARG A 260 -4.67 10.86 10.60
N TYR A 261 -4.00 9.78 10.93
CA TYR A 261 -3.19 9.63 12.13
C TYR A 261 -1.68 9.59 11.87
N GLY A 262 -1.28 9.62 10.60
CA GLY A 262 0.12 9.54 10.18
C GLY A 262 0.34 9.97 8.74
N SER A 263 1.57 9.79 8.27
CA SER A 263 1.94 10.05 6.87
C SER A 263 1.32 9.00 5.93
N THR A 264 0.90 9.42 4.73
CA THR A 264 0.52 8.52 3.64
C THR A 264 1.73 8.08 2.80
N GLY A 265 2.93 8.56 3.13
CA GLY A 265 4.16 8.23 2.39
C GLY A 265 4.93 7.04 2.95
N GLU A 266 4.42 6.37 3.99
CA GLU A 266 5.10 5.20 4.55
C GLU A 266 4.71 3.92 3.79
N ILE A 267 5.72 3.05 3.57
CA ILE A 267 5.55 1.72 2.99
C ILE A 267 6.14 0.69 3.94
N GLY A 268 5.38 -0.37 4.20
CA GLY A 268 5.79 -1.57 4.91
C GLY A 268 6.05 -2.70 3.93
N PHE A 269 7.13 -3.44 4.13
CA PHE A 269 7.53 -4.57 3.29
C PHE A 269 7.32 -5.88 4.04
N PHE A 270 6.76 -6.84 3.32
CA PHE A 270 6.49 -8.17 3.85
C PHE A 270 6.90 -9.24 2.85
N SER A 271 7.37 -10.37 3.35
CA SER A 271 7.53 -11.62 2.61
C SER A 271 6.33 -12.51 2.89
N MET A 272 5.75 -13.12 1.85
CA MET A 272 4.70 -14.12 1.99
C MET A 272 5.37 -15.50 2.16
N GLU A 273 5.28 -16.05 3.34
CA GLU A 273 5.85 -17.35 3.70
C GLU A 273 4.71 -18.36 4.00
N GLU A 274 5.04 -19.63 4.23
CA GLU A 274 4.05 -20.65 4.60
C GLU A 274 3.34 -20.31 5.92
N GLU A 275 4.09 -19.70 6.86
CA GLU A 275 3.61 -19.27 8.18
C GLU A 275 2.92 -17.88 8.15
N GLY A 276 2.72 -17.30 6.98
CA GLY A 276 2.01 -16.03 6.81
C GLY A 276 2.87 -14.88 6.30
N LEU A 277 2.50 -13.64 6.64
CA LEU A 277 3.22 -12.44 6.25
C LEU A 277 4.29 -12.10 7.29
N ARG A 278 5.55 -12.14 6.87
CA ARG A 278 6.70 -11.76 7.69
C ARG A 278 7.17 -10.35 7.34
N ALA A 279 7.29 -9.50 8.36
CA ALA A 279 7.80 -8.15 8.19
C ALA A 279 9.28 -8.15 7.77
N ILE A 280 9.62 -7.41 6.72
CA ILE A 280 11.00 -7.19 6.25
C ILE A 280 11.52 -5.91 6.91
N GLU A 281 12.16 -6.03 8.06
CA GLU A 281 12.62 -4.87 8.84
C GLU A 281 13.74 -4.10 8.14
N ASN A 282 14.60 -4.82 7.42
CA ASN A 282 15.69 -4.25 6.62
C ASN A 282 15.50 -4.56 5.12
N PRO A 283 14.66 -3.79 4.41
CA PRO A 283 14.41 -4.07 2.99
C PRO A 283 15.66 -4.01 2.12
N SER A 284 16.69 -3.23 2.51
CA SER A 284 17.93 -3.16 1.75
C SER A 284 18.66 -4.53 1.69
N GLU A 285 18.56 -5.35 2.74
CA GLU A 285 19.14 -6.71 2.71
C GLU A 285 18.35 -7.63 1.77
N PHE A 286 17.06 -7.43 1.64
CA PHE A 286 16.21 -8.20 0.72
C PHE A 286 16.48 -7.86 -0.76
N PHE A 287 16.80 -6.59 -1.04
CA PHE A 287 17.01 -6.09 -2.40
C PHE A 287 18.47 -6.10 -2.87
N ILE A 288 19.36 -6.79 -2.16
CA ILE A 288 20.78 -6.92 -2.48
C ILE A 288 21.18 -8.39 -2.34
N THR A 289 21.86 -8.90 -3.35
CA THR A 289 22.42 -10.24 -3.28
C THR A 289 23.66 -10.23 -2.38
N GLN A 290 23.63 -11.00 -1.31
CA GLN A 290 24.78 -11.21 -0.43
C GLN A 290 25.85 -12.06 -1.16
N ARG A 291 26.97 -11.46 -1.50
CA ARG A 291 28.08 -12.18 -2.16
C ARG A 291 29.44 -11.61 -1.75
N ASN A 292 30.42 -12.49 -1.64
CA ASN A 292 31.80 -12.13 -1.31
C ASN A 292 32.63 -11.79 -2.56
N GLU A 293 32.14 -12.17 -3.75
CA GLU A 293 32.86 -11.98 -5.00
C GLU A 293 32.31 -10.76 -5.75
N ILE A 294 33.23 -10.08 -6.45
CA ILE A 294 32.87 -8.99 -7.35
C ILE A 294 32.43 -9.59 -8.69
N VAL A 295 31.19 -9.37 -9.08
CA VAL A 295 30.64 -9.89 -10.33
C VAL A 295 30.40 -8.77 -11.33
N SER A 296 30.52 -9.09 -12.63
CA SER A 296 30.17 -8.14 -13.69
C SER A 296 28.65 -8.07 -13.88
N GLY A 297 28.15 -6.89 -14.22
CA GLY A 297 26.73 -6.68 -14.50
C GLY A 297 25.90 -6.24 -13.30
N SER A 298 26.50 -6.08 -12.12
CA SER A 298 25.81 -5.60 -10.92
C SER A 298 26.24 -4.18 -10.57
N ALA A 299 25.30 -3.34 -10.13
CA ALA A 299 25.55 -2.02 -9.56
C ALA A 299 24.47 -1.66 -8.53
N LEU A 300 24.87 -0.96 -7.47
CA LEU A 300 23.98 -0.55 -6.39
C LEU A 300 23.47 0.88 -6.56
N THR A 301 22.23 1.11 -6.17
CA THR A 301 21.62 2.43 -6.09
C THR A 301 20.79 2.58 -4.82
N VAL A 302 20.32 3.81 -4.55
CA VAL A 302 19.32 4.06 -3.51
C VAL A 302 18.09 4.67 -4.16
N ILE A 303 16.98 3.96 -4.08
CA ILE A 303 15.67 4.48 -4.45
C ILE A 303 14.92 4.97 -3.22
N LYS A 304 13.84 5.72 -3.43
CA LYS A 304 12.94 6.13 -2.35
C LYS A 304 11.58 5.47 -2.56
N GLU A 305 11.21 4.61 -1.64
CA GLU A 305 9.86 4.08 -1.58
C GLU A 305 9.13 4.72 -0.39
N GLY A 306 8.10 5.51 -0.73
CA GLY A 306 7.44 6.37 0.25
C GLY A 306 8.39 7.41 0.83
N THR A 307 8.63 7.38 2.15
CA THR A 307 9.61 8.24 2.83
C THR A 307 10.97 7.55 3.01
N ARG A 308 11.07 6.25 2.79
CA ARG A 308 12.21 5.41 3.12
C ARG A 308 13.20 5.30 1.96
N PRO A 309 14.48 5.65 2.15
CA PRO A 309 15.54 5.28 1.21
C PRO A 309 15.83 3.78 1.33
N ILE A 310 15.93 3.09 0.20
CA ILE A 310 16.18 1.65 0.12
C ILE A 310 17.33 1.42 -0.86
N ILE A 311 18.30 0.64 -0.45
CA ILE A 311 19.42 0.26 -1.31
C ILE A 311 18.96 -0.93 -2.17
N VAL A 312 19.17 -0.82 -3.47
CA VAL A 312 18.72 -1.82 -4.45
C VAL A 312 19.85 -2.18 -5.38
N GLU A 313 19.99 -3.46 -5.65
CA GLU A 313 20.89 -3.98 -6.67
C GLU A 313 20.20 -4.02 -8.03
N VAL A 314 20.87 -3.44 -9.03
CA VAL A 314 20.49 -3.50 -10.44
C VAL A 314 21.41 -4.47 -11.14
N GLU A 315 20.84 -5.49 -11.76
CA GLU A 315 21.56 -6.48 -12.53
C GLU A 315 21.28 -6.30 -14.02
N SER A 316 22.32 -6.29 -14.83
CA SER A 316 22.25 -6.18 -16.29
C SER A 316 23.04 -7.31 -16.95
N LEU A 317 22.45 -7.90 -17.98
CA LEU A 317 23.09 -8.84 -18.87
C LEU A 317 23.18 -8.25 -20.27
N VAL A 318 24.38 -8.12 -20.79
CA VAL A 318 24.65 -7.63 -22.13
C VAL A 318 25.24 -8.77 -22.96
N SER A 319 24.69 -9.00 -24.13
CA SER A 319 25.17 -10.05 -25.05
C SER A 319 25.07 -9.60 -26.50
N PRO A 320 25.97 -10.04 -27.40
CA PRO A 320 25.88 -9.73 -28.82
C PRO A 320 24.55 -10.20 -29.42
N THR A 321 24.01 -9.40 -30.35
CA THR A 321 22.84 -9.80 -31.15
C THR A 321 23.24 -10.15 -32.57
N PHE A 322 22.57 -11.16 -33.11
CA PHE A 322 22.68 -11.56 -34.54
C PHE A 322 21.45 -11.11 -35.34
N THR A 323 20.50 -10.41 -34.68
CA THR A 323 19.30 -9.87 -35.34
C THR A 323 19.45 -8.40 -35.64
N PRO A 324 18.76 -7.86 -36.69
CA PRO A 324 18.83 -6.43 -37.04
C PRO A 324 18.36 -5.50 -35.92
N TYR A 325 17.53 -6.01 -34.99
CA TYR A 325 16.98 -5.24 -33.87
C TYR A 325 17.38 -5.90 -32.54
N PRO A 326 18.25 -5.25 -31.76
CA PRO A 326 18.65 -5.78 -30.46
C PRO A 326 17.47 -5.81 -29.47
N SER A 327 17.40 -6.88 -28.70
CA SER A 327 16.39 -7.01 -27.66
C SER A 327 16.68 -6.08 -26.47
N ARG A 328 15.65 -5.46 -25.94
CA ARG A 328 15.69 -4.64 -24.70
C ARG A 328 14.60 -5.14 -23.78
N ILE A 329 14.97 -5.83 -22.73
CA ILE A 329 14.08 -6.43 -21.75
C ILE A 329 14.36 -5.79 -20.39
N GLY A 330 13.32 -5.28 -19.73
CA GLY A 330 13.39 -4.73 -18.38
C GLY A 330 12.22 -5.19 -17.57
N GLU A 331 12.46 -5.96 -16.53
CA GLU A 331 11.44 -6.31 -15.55
C GLU A 331 11.15 -5.14 -14.60
N CYS A 332 12.20 -4.37 -14.29
CA CYS A 332 12.14 -3.28 -13.33
C CYS A 332 11.87 -1.89 -13.94
N MET A 333 11.93 -1.75 -15.27
CA MET A 333 11.72 -0.46 -15.97
C MET A 333 11.16 -0.64 -17.38
N ARG A 334 10.60 0.44 -17.93
CA ARG A 334 9.98 0.42 -19.27
C ARG A 334 11.03 0.31 -20.38
N LYS A 335 10.68 -0.38 -21.46
CA LYS A 335 11.53 -0.56 -22.65
C LYS A 335 12.05 0.76 -23.23
N GLU A 336 11.21 1.81 -23.24
CA GLU A 336 11.57 3.14 -23.77
C GLU A 336 12.67 3.78 -22.93
N GLN A 337 12.68 3.57 -21.61
CA GLN A 337 13.73 4.05 -20.72
C GLN A 337 15.05 3.33 -21.01
N ILE A 338 15.01 2.00 -21.19
CA ILE A 338 16.21 1.22 -21.55
C ILE A 338 16.76 1.70 -22.89
N ASN A 339 15.93 1.93 -23.90
CA ASN A 339 16.34 2.45 -25.19
C ASN A 339 17.02 3.82 -25.06
N THR A 340 16.48 4.70 -24.22
CA THR A 340 17.08 6.03 -23.95
C THR A 340 18.47 5.89 -23.31
N LEU A 341 18.58 5.06 -22.25
CA LEU A 341 19.83 4.86 -21.53
C LEU A 341 20.89 4.18 -22.42
N THR A 342 20.52 3.19 -23.23
CA THR A 342 21.46 2.55 -24.17
C THR A 342 21.90 3.52 -25.28
N ALA A 343 21.02 4.42 -25.76
CA ALA A 343 21.40 5.47 -26.71
C ALA A 343 22.40 6.47 -26.10
N ILE A 344 22.29 6.80 -24.82
CA ILE A 344 23.28 7.62 -24.10
C ILE A 344 24.63 6.90 -24.05
N LEU A 345 24.67 5.60 -23.73
CA LEU A 345 25.93 4.84 -23.75
C LEU A 345 26.57 4.81 -25.15
N GLU A 346 25.78 4.60 -26.18
CA GLU A 346 26.25 4.62 -27.57
C GLU A 346 26.89 5.97 -27.95
N GLN A 347 26.12 7.06 -27.74
CA GLN A 347 26.50 8.38 -28.27
C GLN A 347 27.43 9.18 -27.36
N ARG A 348 27.46 8.91 -26.06
CA ARG A 348 28.24 9.70 -25.07
C ARG A 348 29.40 8.94 -24.48
N ALA A 349 29.29 7.60 -24.32
CA ALA A 349 30.36 6.76 -23.80
C ALA A 349 31.07 5.94 -24.88
N GLY A 350 30.63 6.01 -26.15
CA GLY A 350 31.24 5.32 -27.27
C GLY A 350 31.15 3.78 -27.22
N LEU A 351 30.15 3.24 -26.51
CA LEU A 351 29.92 1.80 -26.42
C LEU A 351 28.99 1.34 -27.55
N GLN A 352 29.35 0.24 -28.24
CA GLN A 352 28.57 -0.26 -29.38
C GLN A 352 27.28 -0.98 -28.94
N MET A 353 26.28 -0.22 -28.50
CA MET A 353 25.05 -0.78 -27.96
C MET A 353 24.03 -1.20 -29.04
N LEU A 354 24.18 -0.75 -30.30
CA LEU A 354 23.31 -1.12 -31.42
C LEU A 354 23.40 -2.61 -31.79
N THR A 355 24.46 -3.28 -31.43
CA THR A 355 24.68 -4.72 -31.67
C THR A 355 24.60 -5.56 -30.43
N GLN A 356 24.03 -5.03 -29.34
CA GLN A 356 23.96 -5.70 -28.06
C GLN A 356 22.49 -5.86 -27.59
N ASN A 357 22.12 -7.06 -27.18
CA ASN A 357 20.92 -7.26 -26.35
C ASN A 357 21.19 -6.79 -24.92
N VAL A 358 20.19 -6.26 -24.28
CA VAL A 358 20.27 -5.84 -22.88
C VAL A 358 19.07 -6.35 -22.11
N VAL A 359 19.31 -7.08 -21.03
CA VAL A 359 18.30 -7.48 -20.06
C VAL A 359 18.64 -6.82 -18.74
N ILE A 360 17.65 -6.24 -18.07
CA ILE A 360 17.82 -5.55 -16.79
C ILE A 360 16.75 -6.04 -15.81
N LYS A 361 17.18 -6.39 -14.61
CA LYS A 361 16.29 -6.68 -13.48
C LYS A 361 16.84 -6.05 -12.20
N THR A 362 16.04 -6.06 -11.16
CA THR A 362 16.47 -5.73 -9.80
C THR A 362 16.34 -6.97 -8.92
N THR A 363 17.22 -7.11 -7.95
CA THR A 363 17.07 -8.13 -6.91
C THR A 363 15.78 -7.87 -6.13
N GLY A 364 14.96 -8.91 -5.92
CA GLY A 364 13.66 -8.79 -5.25
C GLY A 364 12.55 -8.12 -6.07
N GLY A 365 12.74 -7.91 -7.39
CA GLY A 365 11.67 -7.51 -8.33
C GLY A 365 11.16 -6.06 -8.20
N ILE A 366 11.81 -5.20 -7.41
CA ILE A 366 11.34 -3.82 -7.20
C ILE A 366 11.45 -2.97 -8.46
N ARG A 367 10.43 -2.18 -8.76
CA ARG A 367 10.40 -1.33 -9.97
C ARG A 367 11.16 -0.01 -9.74
N LEU A 368 12.04 0.33 -10.69
CA LEU A 368 12.77 1.59 -10.71
C LEU A 368 11.90 2.72 -11.30
N LYS A 369 11.13 3.38 -10.45
CA LYS A 369 10.22 4.47 -10.86
C LYS A 369 10.93 5.83 -10.93
N GLU A 370 12.08 5.95 -10.25
CA GLU A 370 12.81 7.21 -10.11
C GLU A 370 14.01 7.29 -11.04
N GLN A 371 14.29 8.50 -11.52
CA GLN A 371 15.48 8.77 -12.34
C GLN A 371 16.79 8.70 -11.55
N SER A 372 16.74 8.70 -10.21
CA SER A 372 17.91 8.59 -9.34
C SER A 372 18.72 7.32 -9.55
N SER A 373 18.08 6.25 -10.06
CA SER A 373 18.70 4.96 -10.37
C SER A 373 19.36 4.89 -11.75
N ASN A 374 19.16 5.87 -12.62
CA ASN A 374 19.65 5.83 -14.01
C ASN A 374 21.15 5.64 -14.11
N LEU A 375 21.95 6.27 -13.23
CA LEU A 375 23.40 6.07 -13.21
C LEU A 375 23.77 4.63 -12.87
N ALA A 376 23.13 4.01 -11.89
CA ALA A 376 23.40 2.61 -11.53
C ALA A 376 23.01 1.65 -12.67
N VAL A 377 21.89 1.90 -13.34
CA VAL A 377 21.49 1.11 -14.52
C VAL A 377 22.56 1.22 -15.62
N LEU A 378 23.04 2.41 -15.90
CA LEU A 378 24.12 2.60 -16.89
C LEU A 378 25.42 1.87 -16.45
N MET A 379 25.78 1.97 -15.17
CA MET A 379 27.01 1.33 -14.66
C MET A 379 26.89 -0.19 -14.63
N SER A 380 25.72 -0.77 -14.35
CA SER A 380 25.50 -2.22 -14.45
C SER A 380 25.62 -2.71 -15.91
N ILE A 381 25.09 -1.94 -16.89
CA ILE A 381 25.24 -2.26 -18.31
C ILE A 381 26.72 -2.17 -18.72
N VAL A 382 27.43 -1.09 -18.34
CA VAL A 382 28.86 -0.91 -18.64
C VAL A 382 29.70 -2.03 -18.02
N SER A 383 29.42 -2.41 -16.79
CA SER A 383 30.05 -3.51 -16.08
C SER A 383 29.89 -4.84 -16.82
N SER A 384 28.67 -5.17 -17.22
CA SER A 384 28.37 -6.36 -18.02
C SER A 384 29.04 -6.32 -19.40
N TYR A 385 28.98 -5.18 -20.11
CA TYR A 385 29.59 -5.01 -21.43
C TYR A 385 31.13 -5.16 -21.40
N LYS A 386 31.77 -4.62 -20.37
CA LYS A 386 33.25 -4.73 -20.19
C LYS A 386 33.70 -6.04 -19.56
N GLY A 387 32.78 -6.85 -19.02
CA GLY A 387 33.10 -8.06 -18.25
C GLY A 387 33.90 -7.76 -16.96
N LYS A 388 33.77 -6.54 -16.42
CA LYS A 388 34.44 -6.07 -15.21
C LYS A 388 33.46 -5.77 -14.10
N GLY A 389 33.62 -6.37 -12.93
CA GLY A 389 32.78 -6.14 -11.77
C GLY A 389 33.03 -4.79 -11.09
N ILE A 390 32.04 -4.33 -10.34
CA ILE A 390 32.07 -3.15 -9.48
C ILE A 390 32.10 -3.63 -8.03
N PRO A 391 32.93 -3.06 -7.15
CA PRO A 391 32.96 -3.44 -5.73
C PRO A 391 31.60 -3.27 -5.06
N ASN A 392 31.24 -4.21 -4.17
CA ASN A 392 29.93 -4.28 -3.53
C ASN A 392 29.66 -3.13 -2.52
N ASP A 393 30.65 -2.31 -2.21
CA ASP A 393 30.58 -1.15 -1.32
C ASP A 393 30.46 0.20 -2.07
N VAL A 394 30.32 0.15 -3.41
CA VAL A 394 30.21 1.31 -4.30
C VAL A 394 28.78 1.49 -4.78
N VAL A 395 28.23 2.69 -4.61
CA VAL A 395 26.85 3.00 -4.93
C VAL A 395 26.75 4.18 -5.91
N PHE A 396 25.73 4.21 -6.78
CA PHE A 396 25.53 5.21 -7.81
C PHE A 396 24.18 5.88 -7.65
N ILE A 397 24.15 7.22 -7.48
CA ILE A 397 22.90 7.98 -7.26
C ILE A 397 22.96 9.26 -8.12
N ALA A 398 22.45 9.19 -9.33
CA ALA A 398 22.25 10.37 -10.18
C ALA A 398 21.26 10.06 -11.31
N ASP A 399 20.60 11.09 -11.82
CA ASP A 399 19.99 11.07 -13.14
C ASP A 399 21.02 11.46 -14.21
N ILE A 400 20.78 11.02 -15.45
CA ILE A 400 21.66 11.28 -16.60
C ILE A 400 20.89 12.01 -17.70
N GLY A 401 21.41 13.17 -18.11
CA GLY A 401 20.87 13.89 -19.27
C GLY A 401 21.27 13.23 -20.59
N LEU A 402 20.53 13.54 -21.67
CA LEU A 402 20.85 13.09 -23.03
C LEU A 402 22.24 13.58 -23.52
N THR A 403 22.79 14.61 -22.90
CA THR A 403 24.13 15.13 -23.12
C THR A 403 25.23 14.35 -22.42
N GLY A 404 24.86 13.35 -21.57
CA GLY A 404 25.81 12.59 -20.76
C GLY A 404 26.17 13.23 -19.43
N GLU A 405 25.55 14.35 -19.06
CA GLU A 405 25.79 15.05 -17.80
C GLU A 405 25.02 14.40 -16.66
N LEU A 406 25.68 14.31 -15.50
CA LEU A 406 25.01 13.89 -14.25
C LEU A 406 24.13 15.01 -13.70
N LYS A 407 22.90 14.67 -13.37
CA LYS A 407 21.93 15.57 -12.77
C LYS A 407 21.67 15.21 -11.32
N LYS A 408 21.49 16.24 -10.48
CA LYS A 408 21.12 16.05 -9.07
C LYS A 408 19.73 15.42 -8.95
N VAL A 409 19.57 14.65 -7.88
CA VAL A 409 18.31 13.98 -7.55
C VAL A 409 17.72 14.52 -6.25
N PRO A 410 16.40 14.45 -6.06
CA PRO A 410 15.75 14.84 -4.82
C PRO A 410 16.22 14.00 -3.62
N THR A 411 16.15 14.60 -2.42
CA THR A 411 16.43 13.94 -1.14
C THR A 411 17.77 13.18 -1.06
N LEU A 412 18.79 13.63 -1.81
CA LEU A 412 20.09 12.96 -1.90
C LEU A 412 20.77 12.82 -0.52
N GLU A 413 20.66 13.84 0.35
CA GLU A 413 21.24 13.78 1.71
C GLU A 413 20.68 12.61 2.54
N ALA A 414 19.37 12.36 2.45
CA ALA A 414 18.76 11.22 3.16
C ALA A 414 19.24 9.87 2.61
N ARG A 415 19.45 9.78 1.29
CA ARG A 415 19.97 8.57 0.64
C ARG A 415 21.41 8.28 1.04
N VAL A 416 22.27 9.31 1.07
CA VAL A 416 23.67 9.15 1.48
C VAL A 416 23.77 8.82 2.96
N ARG A 417 22.92 9.40 3.81
CA ARG A 417 22.87 9.05 5.24
C ARG A 417 22.50 7.59 5.46
N GLU A 418 21.60 7.05 4.68
CA GLU A 418 21.26 5.62 4.75
C GLU A 418 22.43 4.74 4.32
N LEU A 419 23.17 5.11 3.27
CA LEU A 419 24.38 4.41 2.86
C LEU A 419 25.44 4.41 3.95
N GLU A 420 25.68 5.55 4.57
CA GLU A 420 26.65 5.69 5.68
C GLU A 420 26.24 4.83 6.88
N ARG A 421 24.95 4.84 7.24
CA ARG A 421 24.37 4.00 8.30
C ARG A 421 24.54 2.50 8.04
N MET A 422 24.45 2.09 6.77
CA MET A 422 24.60 0.69 6.32
C MET A 422 26.08 0.29 6.07
N GLY A 423 27.02 1.23 6.24
CA GLY A 423 28.45 0.96 6.16
C GLY A 423 29.06 0.93 4.76
N TYR A 424 28.37 1.47 3.75
CA TYR A 424 28.90 1.62 2.40
C TYR A 424 30.07 2.61 2.36
N LYS A 425 31.05 2.37 1.49
CA LYS A 425 32.31 3.11 1.50
C LYS A 425 32.38 4.23 0.48
N LYS A 426 31.73 4.07 -0.68
CA LYS A 426 31.83 5.04 -1.78
C LYS A 426 30.47 5.28 -2.43
N VAL A 427 30.19 6.56 -2.74
CA VAL A 427 29.00 6.93 -3.52
C VAL A 427 29.34 7.90 -4.63
N PHE A 428 28.93 7.57 -5.86
CA PHE A 428 29.03 8.44 -7.03
C PHE A 428 27.75 9.27 -7.16
N ILE A 429 27.92 10.59 -7.25
CA ILE A 429 26.81 11.54 -7.34
C ILE A 429 27.11 12.66 -8.35
N ALA A 430 26.09 13.41 -8.75
CA ALA A 430 26.28 14.65 -9.50
C ALA A 430 27.04 15.70 -8.66
N ARG A 431 27.98 16.46 -9.28
CA ARG A 431 28.88 17.40 -8.59
C ARG A 431 28.17 18.38 -7.66
N ASN A 432 27.04 18.90 -8.06
CA ASN A 432 26.26 19.86 -7.28
C ASN A 432 25.09 19.19 -6.52
N GLY A 433 25.16 17.88 -6.28
CA GLY A 433 24.08 17.11 -5.67
C GLY A 433 23.89 17.38 -4.18
N LEU A 434 24.96 17.57 -3.43
CA LEU A 434 24.96 17.84 -1.99
C LEU A 434 25.36 19.28 -1.68
N ARG A 435 24.70 19.90 -0.71
CA ARG A 435 25.04 21.26 -0.22
C ARG A 435 26.31 21.22 0.65
N ASN A 436 26.43 20.23 1.52
CA ASN A 436 27.55 20.06 2.42
C ASN A 436 28.03 18.60 2.42
N PRO A 437 28.93 18.19 1.48
CA PRO A 437 29.46 16.83 1.44
C PRO A 437 30.26 16.43 2.70
N LYS A 438 30.89 17.42 3.37
CA LYS A 438 31.76 17.18 4.54
C LYS A 438 31.00 16.72 5.79
N GLN A 439 29.68 16.75 5.79
CA GLN A 439 28.88 16.24 6.91
C GLN A 439 28.87 14.70 6.98
N PHE A 440 29.31 14.01 5.95
CA PHE A 440 29.43 12.56 5.87
C PHE A 440 30.90 12.19 6.03
N SER A 441 31.24 11.50 7.11
CA SER A 441 32.63 11.18 7.47
C SER A 441 33.03 9.74 7.18
N GLU A 442 32.05 8.82 7.13
CA GLU A 442 32.27 7.37 6.99
C GLU A 442 32.14 6.88 5.53
N ILE A 443 31.67 7.74 4.62
CA ILE A 443 31.48 7.42 3.21
C ILE A 443 32.20 8.43 2.30
N GLU A 444 32.99 7.94 1.35
CA GLU A 444 33.65 8.75 0.34
C GLU A 444 32.64 9.21 -0.73
N ILE A 445 32.48 10.53 -0.89
CA ILE A 445 31.59 11.13 -1.87
C ILE A 445 32.37 11.50 -3.12
N ILE A 446 32.09 10.79 -4.21
CA ILE A 446 32.76 11.02 -5.51
C ILE A 446 31.79 11.81 -6.41
N ALA A 447 32.02 13.12 -6.47
CA ALA A 447 31.20 14.03 -7.25
C ALA A 447 31.72 14.13 -8.70
N CYS A 448 30.88 13.77 -9.69
CA CYS A 448 31.21 13.77 -11.11
C CYS A 448 30.28 14.69 -11.92
N ASN A 449 30.76 15.18 -13.06
CA ASN A 449 29.96 16.00 -13.99
C ASN A 449 29.34 15.14 -15.10
N THR A 450 30.06 14.14 -15.58
CA THR A 450 29.68 13.37 -16.76
C THR A 450 29.74 11.87 -16.51
N LEU A 451 29.01 11.12 -17.34
CA LEU A 451 29.03 9.65 -17.34
C LEU A 451 30.43 9.09 -17.58
N ASN A 452 31.21 9.68 -18.52
CA ASN A 452 32.57 9.24 -18.82
C ASN A 452 33.49 9.38 -17.62
N GLU A 453 33.36 10.47 -16.85
CA GLU A 453 34.12 10.65 -15.60
C GLU A 453 33.86 9.52 -14.58
N VAL A 454 32.62 9.03 -14.49
CA VAL A 454 32.25 7.92 -13.63
C VAL A 454 32.84 6.62 -14.18
N ILE A 455 32.68 6.33 -15.46
CA ILE A 455 33.22 5.13 -16.11
C ILE A 455 34.75 5.06 -15.96
N ASP A 456 35.44 6.19 -16.17
CA ASP A 456 36.91 6.24 -16.04
C ASP A 456 37.35 5.98 -14.60
N LYS A 457 36.71 6.59 -13.62
CA LYS A 457 37.03 6.39 -12.20
C LYS A 457 36.76 4.96 -11.71
N VAL A 458 35.72 4.31 -12.25
CA VAL A 458 35.36 2.94 -11.83
C VAL A 458 36.20 1.87 -12.53
N PHE A 459 36.52 2.03 -13.82
CA PHE A 459 37.09 0.95 -14.62
C PHE A 459 38.52 1.21 -15.15
N ASN A 460 38.99 2.48 -15.22
CA ASN A 460 40.24 2.85 -15.86
C ASN A 460 41.29 3.40 -14.90
N THR A 461 40.94 3.80 -13.68
CA THR A 461 41.93 4.06 -12.61
C THR A 461 42.41 2.73 -12.04
N SER A 462 43.78 2.57 -11.86
CA SER A 462 44.45 1.41 -11.30
C SER A 462 43.77 0.79 -10.09
N PRO A 463 43.97 -0.54 -9.81
CA PRO A 463 43.09 -1.27 -8.91
C PRO A 463 42.98 -0.63 -7.52
N PHE A 464 41.75 -0.63 -7.04
CA PHE A 464 41.37 -0.19 -5.68
C PHE A 464 42.04 -1.04 -4.62
#